data_89ba560c686dd74268b96b045b3aed06
#
_entry.id   89ba560c686dd74268b96b045b3aed06
#
_cell.length_a   1.000
_cell.length_b   1.000
_cell.length_c   1.000
_cell.angle_alpha   90.00
_cell.angle_beta   90.00
_cell.angle_gamma   90.00
#
_symmetry.space_group_name_H-M   'P 1'
#
loop_
_entity.id
_entity.type
_entity.pdbx_description
1 polymer ?
#
loop_
_entity_poly.entity_id
_entity_poly.type
_entity_poly.pdbx_seq_one_letter_code
_entity_poly.pdbx_strand_id
1 'polypeptide(L)'
;MNELKFVTVKNKRKYHKLLESIMLPCCHELDSNVGRETPETTLKKFIASIVSMSEDKDRFVELCYLGEDLIGFAYGKIDREGHRGYVRPGWGYVMEFYVKSEYRRKGYGKEIYKHLENIFKSNGVTNIWLTADPITGEPFWSAVRFTNSGEKSPENNLYIYEKYVITEI
;
A
#
# COMPACT_ATOMS: atom_id res chain seq x y z
N MET A 1 16.95 15.97 8.46
CA MET A 1 15.59 15.39 8.32
C MET A 1 15.32 14.47 9.51
N ASN A 2 14.15 14.58 10.12
CA ASN A 2 13.76 13.66 11.16
C ASN A 2 13.62 12.26 10.57
N GLU A 3 14.17 11.27 11.25
CA GLU A 3 14.17 9.90 10.81
C GLU A 3 12.77 9.28 10.89
N LEU A 4 12.36 8.56 9.85
CA LEU A 4 11.12 7.81 9.85
C LEU A 4 11.30 6.49 10.61
N LYS A 5 10.29 6.14 11.40
CA LYS A 5 10.23 4.87 12.11
C LYS A 5 9.09 4.02 11.54
N PHE A 6 9.38 2.76 11.25
CA PHE A 6 8.41 1.80 10.75
C PHE A 6 8.02 0.80 11.82
N VAL A 7 6.74 0.49 11.88
CA VAL A 7 6.18 -0.48 12.83
C VAL A 7 5.33 -1.48 12.06
N THR A 8 5.69 -2.75 12.14
CA THR A 8 4.95 -3.82 11.49
C THR A 8 3.66 -4.12 12.27
N VAL A 9 2.54 -4.10 11.56
CA VAL A 9 1.21 -4.43 12.12
C VAL A 9 1.13 -5.91 12.44
N LYS A 10 0.59 -6.22 13.61
CA LYS A 10 0.32 -7.58 14.06
C LYS A 10 -1.15 -7.75 14.43
N ASN A 11 -1.63 -8.97 14.51
CA ASN A 11 -3.02 -9.27 14.86
C ASN A 11 -3.28 -9.05 16.35
N LYS A 12 -3.28 -7.78 16.76
CA LYS A 12 -3.56 -7.34 18.14
C LYS A 12 -4.46 -6.11 18.12
N ARG A 13 -5.27 -5.96 19.16
CA ARG A 13 -6.26 -4.87 19.27
C ARG A 13 -5.66 -3.46 19.07
N LYS A 14 -4.47 -3.22 19.61
CA LYS A 14 -3.82 -1.89 19.46
C LYS A 14 -3.54 -1.52 18.01
N TYR A 15 -3.15 -2.50 17.18
CA TYR A 15 -2.89 -2.26 15.76
C TYR A 15 -4.17 -2.07 14.97
N HIS A 16 -5.27 -2.68 15.38
CA HIS A 16 -6.57 -2.48 14.77
C HIS A 16 -6.98 -1.00 14.85
N LYS A 17 -6.88 -0.40 16.03
CA LYS A 17 -7.20 1.03 16.22
C LYS A 17 -6.27 1.94 15.46
N LEU A 18 -4.97 1.66 15.46
CA LEU A 18 -3.97 2.44 14.73
C LEU A 18 -4.23 2.38 13.22
N LEU A 19 -4.47 1.19 12.69
CA LEU A 19 -4.73 1.03 11.27
C LEU A 19 -6.03 1.70 10.84
N GLU A 20 -7.10 1.60 11.64
CA GLU A 20 -8.33 2.36 11.36
C GLU A 20 -8.08 3.85 11.30
N SER A 21 -7.29 4.40 12.23
CA SER A 21 -7.02 5.83 12.31
C SER A 21 -6.35 6.39 11.06
N ILE A 22 -5.56 5.58 10.37
CA ILE A 22 -4.86 6.01 9.15
C ILE A 22 -5.55 5.55 7.87
N MET A 23 -6.19 4.37 7.88
CA MET A 23 -6.83 3.83 6.68
C MET A 23 -8.19 4.43 6.38
N LEU A 24 -8.98 4.82 7.39
CA LEU A 24 -10.28 5.45 7.11
C LEU A 24 -10.12 6.74 6.29
N PRO A 25 -9.25 7.69 6.66
CA PRO A 25 -8.99 8.85 5.81
C PRO A 25 -8.47 8.49 4.42
N CYS A 26 -7.62 7.47 4.31
CA CYS A 26 -7.11 6.97 3.03
C CYS A 26 -8.25 6.48 2.13
N CYS A 27 -9.12 5.62 2.65
CA CYS A 27 -10.23 5.06 1.89
C CYS A 27 -11.22 6.15 1.46
N HIS A 28 -11.50 7.12 2.31
CA HIS A 28 -12.38 8.24 1.96
C HIS A 28 -11.79 9.11 0.86
N GLU A 29 -10.49 9.40 0.90
CA GLU A 29 -9.81 10.15 -0.15
C GLU A 29 -9.82 9.39 -1.48
N LEU A 30 -9.52 8.10 -1.47
CA LEU A 30 -9.54 7.27 -2.66
C LEU A 30 -10.95 7.19 -3.25
N ASP A 31 -11.97 6.98 -2.43
CA ASP A 31 -13.36 6.96 -2.87
C ASP A 31 -13.74 8.28 -3.54
N SER A 32 -13.34 9.41 -2.94
CA SER A 32 -13.57 10.74 -3.53
C SER A 32 -12.88 10.88 -4.89
N ASN A 33 -11.64 10.40 -5.01
CA ASN A 33 -10.86 10.49 -6.25
C ASN A 33 -11.46 9.66 -7.41
N VAL A 34 -12.17 8.59 -7.11
CA VAL A 34 -12.79 7.71 -8.14
C VAL A 34 -14.31 7.84 -8.21
N GLY A 35 -14.89 8.80 -7.49
CA GLY A 35 -16.34 9.06 -7.52
C GLY A 35 -17.17 7.95 -6.87
N ARG A 36 -16.65 7.31 -5.84
CA ARG A 36 -17.30 6.23 -5.10
C ARG A 36 -17.56 6.64 -3.66
N GLU A 37 -18.57 6.05 -3.05
CA GLU A 37 -18.87 6.22 -1.62
C GLU A 37 -19.06 4.85 -0.99
N THR A 38 -18.09 4.41 -0.18
CA THR A 38 -18.14 3.12 0.50
C THR A 38 -18.63 3.32 1.94
N PRO A 39 -19.64 2.54 2.39
CA PRO A 39 -20.10 2.62 3.78
C PRO A 39 -18.97 2.37 4.78
N GLU A 40 -18.95 3.15 5.86
CA GLU A 40 -17.90 3.03 6.88
C GLU A 40 -17.85 1.64 7.51
N THR A 41 -19.00 0.99 7.69
CA THR A 41 -19.06 -0.39 8.20
C THR A 41 -18.33 -1.38 7.29
N THR A 42 -18.41 -1.19 5.98
CA THR A 42 -17.68 -1.99 4.99
C THR A 42 -16.18 -1.72 5.08
N LEU A 43 -15.78 -0.46 5.19
CA LEU A 43 -14.37 -0.08 5.36
C LEU A 43 -13.77 -0.67 6.63
N LYS A 44 -14.49 -0.61 7.73
CA LYS A 44 -14.03 -1.19 9.01
C LYS A 44 -13.84 -2.70 8.94
N LYS A 45 -14.75 -3.41 8.26
CA LYS A 45 -14.59 -4.86 8.01
C LYS A 45 -13.36 -5.16 7.15
N PHE A 46 -13.14 -4.36 6.13
CA PHE A 46 -11.97 -4.47 5.27
C PHE A 46 -10.67 -4.29 6.09
N ILE A 47 -10.60 -3.23 6.91
CA ILE A 47 -9.45 -2.97 7.77
C ILE A 47 -9.22 -4.12 8.77
N ALA A 48 -10.30 -4.63 9.37
CA ALA A 48 -10.21 -5.77 10.27
C ALA A 48 -9.63 -7.01 9.58
N SER A 49 -10.00 -7.25 8.33
CA SER A 49 -9.47 -8.37 7.56
C SER A 49 -7.96 -8.21 7.29
N ILE A 50 -7.49 -6.99 7.05
CA ILE A 50 -6.06 -6.71 6.87
C ILE A 50 -5.29 -7.03 8.15
N VAL A 51 -5.79 -6.60 9.31
CA VAL A 51 -5.16 -6.90 10.61
C VAL A 51 -5.13 -8.40 10.87
N SER A 52 -6.23 -9.11 10.60
CA SER A 52 -6.30 -10.55 10.82
C SER A 52 -5.32 -11.36 9.95
N MET A 53 -5.00 -10.85 8.77
CA MET A 53 -4.06 -11.48 7.83
C MET A 53 -2.63 -10.94 7.92
N SER A 54 -2.38 -9.96 8.79
CA SER A 54 -1.10 -9.23 8.81
C SER A 54 0.12 -10.09 9.17
N GLU A 55 -0.08 -11.21 9.84
CA GLU A 55 1.02 -12.11 10.22
C GLU A 55 1.25 -13.23 9.20
N ASP A 56 0.49 -13.25 8.09
CA ASP A 56 0.76 -14.13 6.96
C ASP A 56 2.15 -13.81 6.37
N LYS A 57 2.92 -14.84 6.05
CA LYS A 57 4.30 -14.71 5.55
C LYS A 57 4.42 -13.91 4.26
N ASP A 58 3.35 -13.84 3.45
CA ASP A 58 3.34 -13.14 2.17
C ASP A 58 2.72 -11.73 2.26
N ARG A 59 2.39 -11.25 3.45
CA ARG A 59 1.74 -9.96 3.66
C ARG A 59 2.56 -9.05 4.55
N PHE A 60 2.61 -7.77 4.18
CA PHE A 60 3.44 -6.76 4.84
C PHE A 60 2.61 -5.50 5.05
N VAL A 61 2.29 -5.21 6.31
CA VAL A 61 1.55 -4.02 6.70
C VAL A 61 2.43 -3.19 7.60
N GLU A 62 2.88 -2.04 7.10
CA GLU A 62 3.87 -1.20 7.77
C GLU A 62 3.30 0.18 8.06
N LEU A 63 3.28 0.55 9.34
CA LEU A 63 2.95 1.91 9.78
C LEU A 63 4.20 2.77 9.77
N CYS A 64 4.07 4.03 9.35
CA CYS A 64 5.19 4.97 9.31
C CYS A 64 4.95 6.13 10.27
N TYR A 65 5.92 6.34 11.15
CA TYR A 65 5.91 7.41 12.15
C TYR A 65 7.01 8.44 11.87
N LEU A 66 6.67 9.70 12.07
CA LEU A 66 7.63 10.79 12.16
C LEU A 66 7.59 11.30 13.60
N GLY A 67 8.60 10.97 14.41
CA GLY A 67 8.51 11.15 15.86
C GLY A 67 7.39 10.29 16.43
N GLU A 68 6.42 10.92 17.10
CA GLU A 68 5.25 10.23 17.65
C GLU A 68 4.02 10.26 16.73
N ASP A 69 4.12 10.97 15.59
CA ASP A 69 3.02 11.14 14.66
C ASP A 69 2.95 10.00 13.66
N LEU A 70 1.81 9.32 13.60
CA LEU A 70 1.52 8.34 12.56
C LEU A 70 1.18 9.09 11.27
N ILE A 71 2.11 9.10 10.30
CA ILE A 71 2.00 9.93 9.10
C ILE A 71 1.55 9.18 7.85
N GLY A 72 1.70 7.86 7.83
CA GLY A 72 1.36 7.07 6.65
C GLY A 72 1.48 5.58 6.90
N PHE A 73 1.17 4.80 5.88
CA PHE A 73 1.33 3.34 5.92
C PHE A 73 1.50 2.79 4.51
N ALA A 74 2.01 1.56 4.45
CA ALA A 74 2.08 0.78 3.22
C ALA A 74 1.59 -0.65 3.51
N TYR A 75 0.78 -1.18 2.61
CA TYR A 75 0.33 -2.56 2.65
C TYR A 75 0.64 -3.24 1.32
N GLY A 76 1.49 -4.25 1.38
CA GLY A 76 1.84 -5.05 0.22
C GLY A 76 1.70 -6.53 0.51
N LYS A 77 1.63 -7.32 -0.56
CA LYS A 77 1.68 -8.77 -0.49
C LYS A 77 2.47 -9.33 -1.65
N ILE A 78 2.95 -10.55 -1.52
CA ILE A 78 3.46 -11.33 -2.64
C ILE A 78 2.29 -12.15 -3.16
N ASP A 79 1.93 -11.95 -4.43
CA ASP A 79 0.83 -12.68 -5.05
C ASP A 79 1.14 -14.17 -5.15
N ARG A 80 0.15 -14.99 -4.82
CA ARG A 80 0.22 -16.45 -4.97
C ARG A 80 -1.00 -16.97 -5.71
N GLU A 81 -0.86 -18.09 -6.40
CA GLU A 81 -2.02 -18.80 -6.94
C GLU A 81 -2.99 -19.13 -5.79
N GLY A 82 -4.27 -18.97 -6.04
CA GLY A 82 -5.32 -19.18 -5.04
C GLY A 82 -5.66 -17.98 -4.19
N HIS A 83 -4.91 -16.88 -4.26
CA HIS A 83 -5.33 -15.62 -3.67
C HIS A 83 -6.59 -15.09 -4.37
N ARG A 84 -7.47 -14.42 -3.62
CA ARG A 84 -8.70 -13.85 -4.19
C ARG A 84 -8.39 -12.73 -5.17
N GLY A 85 -9.22 -12.62 -6.20
CA GLY A 85 -9.16 -11.54 -7.17
C GLY A 85 -8.10 -11.73 -8.24
N TYR A 86 -7.74 -10.63 -8.89
CA TYR A 86 -6.69 -10.62 -9.89
C TYR A 86 -5.32 -10.76 -9.21
N VAL A 87 -4.53 -11.69 -9.66
CA VAL A 87 -3.20 -11.93 -9.11
C VAL A 87 -2.15 -12.11 -10.22
N ARG A 88 -0.92 -11.74 -9.91
CA ARG A 88 0.26 -12.03 -10.73
C ARG A 88 1.23 -12.87 -9.88
N PRO A 89 1.11 -14.19 -9.90
CA PRO A 89 1.87 -15.06 -9.00
C PRO A 89 3.36 -14.76 -8.97
N GLY A 90 3.92 -14.58 -7.77
CA GLY A 90 5.32 -14.23 -7.54
C GLY A 90 5.63 -12.74 -7.59
N TRP A 91 4.73 -11.91 -8.06
CA TRP A 91 4.91 -10.45 -8.07
C TRP A 91 4.59 -9.86 -6.70
N GLY A 92 5.27 -8.79 -6.36
CA GLY A 92 4.85 -7.92 -5.26
C GLY A 92 3.65 -7.09 -5.70
N TYR A 93 2.63 -7.02 -4.85
CA TYR A 93 1.45 -6.20 -5.09
C TYR A 93 1.34 -5.14 -3.99
N VAL A 94 1.38 -3.87 -4.37
CA VAL A 94 1.11 -2.76 -3.45
C VAL A 94 -0.39 -2.58 -3.39
N MET A 95 -1.01 -3.03 -2.30
CA MET A 95 -2.47 -3.05 -2.15
C MET A 95 -3.02 -1.73 -1.66
N GLU A 96 -2.39 -1.16 -0.64
CA GLU A 96 -2.79 0.12 -0.05
C GLU A 96 -1.55 0.93 0.30
N PHE A 97 -1.64 2.24 0.10
CA PHE A 97 -0.53 3.14 0.34
C PHE A 97 -1.08 4.55 0.63
N TYR A 98 -0.59 5.17 1.68
CA TYR A 98 -1.10 6.49 2.06
C TYR A 98 -0.08 7.30 2.86
N VAL A 99 -0.04 8.58 2.57
CA VAL A 99 0.64 9.59 3.38
C VAL A 99 -0.40 10.67 3.71
N LYS A 100 -0.53 11.04 4.97
CA LYS A 100 -1.44 12.12 5.37
C LYS A 100 -1.13 13.39 4.60
N SER A 101 -2.16 14.13 4.18
CA SER A 101 -2.03 15.28 3.29
C SER A 101 -1.03 16.33 3.78
N GLU A 102 -1.01 16.61 5.09
CA GLU A 102 -0.11 17.60 5.70
C GLU A 102 1.37 17.19 5.67
N TYR A 103 1.66 15.92 5.39
CA TYR A 103 3.03 15.40 5.30
C TYR A 103 3.48 15.13 3.86
N ARG A 104 2.65 15.45 2.88
CA ARG A 104 2.97 15.24 1.45
C ARG A 104 3.95 16.30 0.92
N ARG A 105 4.57 15.99 -0.22
CA ARG A 105 5.54 16.84 -0.92
C ARG A 105 6.78 17.18 -0.10
N LYS A 106 7.14 16.30 0.84
CA LYS A 106 8.33 16.41 1.69
C LYS A 106 9.25 15.20 1.53
N GLY A 107 8.95 14.30 0.59
CA GLY A 107 9.75 13.11 0.33
C GLY A 107 9.40 11.88 1.16
N TYR A 108 8.48 11.97 2.11
CA TYR A 108 8.14 10.85 2.99
C TYR A 108 7.49 9.67 2.24
N GLY A 109 6.61 9.96 1.29
CA GLY A 109 6.00 8.90 0.47
C GLY A 109 7.02 8.06 -0.25
N LYS A 110 8.04 8.69 -0.82
CA LYS A 110 9.15 8.01 -1.49
C LYS A 110 9.92 7.09 -0.54
N GLU A 111 10.17 7.53 0.69
CA GLU A 111 10.85 6.74 1.70
C GLU A 111 10.00 5.58 2.21
N ILE A 112 8.70 5.79 2.40
CA ILE A 112 7.75 4.73 2.77
C ILE A 112 7.71 3.65 1.68
N TYR A 113 7.62 4.06 0.42
CA TYR A 113 7.64 3.12 -0.68
C TYR A 113 8.97 2.36 -0.76
N LYS A 114 10.09 3.04 -0.58
CA LYS A 114 11.41 2.41 -0.57
C LYS A 114 11.52 1.34 0.52
N HIS A 115 10.94 1.60 1.69
CA HIS A 115 10.88 0.61 2.76
C HIS A 115 10.13 -0.65 2.33
N LEU A 116 8.95 -0.50 1.71
CA LEU A 116 8.19 -1.63 1.19
C LEU A 116 8.93 -2.35 0.06
N GLU A 117 9.54 -1.61 -0.86
CA GLU A 117 10.35 -2.18 -1.94
C GLU A 117 11.49 -3.04 -1.39
N ASN A 118 12.16 -2.58 -0.34
CA ASN A 118 13.23 -3.34 0.30
C ASN A 118 12.72 -4.65 0.92
N ILE A 119 11.52 -4.63 1.51
CA ILE A 119 10.87 -5.85 2.02
C ILE A 119 10.62 -6.83 0.86
N PHE A 120 10.07 -6.36 -0.25
CA PHE A 120 9.86 -7.20 -1.43
C PHE A 120 11.17 -7.79 -1.95
N LYS A 121 12.20 -6.96 -2.11
CA LYS A 121 13.52 -7.42 -2.57
C LYS A 121 14.10 -8.50 -1.66
N SER A 122 14.02 -8.31 -0.34
CA SER A 122 14.54 -9.29 0.62
C SER A 122 13.78 -10.62 0.60
N ASN A 123 12.59 -10.64 0.00
CA ASN A 123 11.80 -11.85 -0.23
C ASN A 123 11.92 -12.39 -1.67
N GLY A 124 12.90 -11.90 -2.44
CA GLY A 124 13.18 -12.40 -3.80
C GLY A 124 12.24 -11.87 -4.89
N VAL A 125 11.44 -10.85 -4.60
CA VAL A 125 10.55 -10.24 -5.60
C VAL A 125 11.36 -9.39 -6.58
N THR A 126 11.11 -9.58 -7.88
CA THR A 126 11.75 -8.82 -8.96
C THR A 126 10.79 -7.92 -9.71
N ASN A 127 9.50 -8.15 -9.59
CA ASN A 127 8.47 -7.36 -10.27
C ASN A 127 7.41 -6.95 -9.27
N ILE A 128 7.02 -5.68 -9.33
CA ILE A 128 5.99 -5.11 -8.45
C ILE A 128 4.89 -4.50 -9.33
N TRP A 129 3.65 -4.65 -8.92
CA TRP A 129 2.51 -4.04 -9.59
C TRP A 129 1.55 -3.38 -8.61
N LEU A 130 0.75 -2.47 -9.12
CA LEU A 130 -0.31 -1.81 -8.38
C LEU A 130 -1.34 -1.23 -9.36
N THR A 131 -2.47 -0.81 -8.83
CA THR A 131 -3.41 0.04 -9.56
C THR A 131 -3.40 1.42 -8.94
N ALA A 132 -3.44 2.46 -9.76
CA ALA A 132 -3.29 3.84 -9.30
C ALA A 132 -4.53 4.66 -9.63
N ASP A 133 -5.01 5.44 -8.64
CA ASP A 133 -6.02 6.44 -8.92
C ASP A 133 -5.42 7.56 -9.78
N PRO A 134 -6.25 8.19 -10.66
CA PRO A 134 -5.72 9.15 -11.63
C PRO A 134 -5.33 10.49 -11.03
N ILE A 135 -5.76 10.83 -9.82
CA ILE A 135 -5.56 12.14 -9.22
C ILE A 135 -4.29 12.20 -8.39
N THR A 136 -4.15 11.33 -7.40
CA THR A 136 -3.00 11.32 -6.49
C THR A 136 -2.03 10.17 -6.76
N GLY A 137 -2.54 9.02 -7.21
CA GLY A 137 -1.74 7.82 -7.41
C GLY A 137 -0.84 7.88 -8.64
N GLU A 138 -1.40 8.10 -9.83
CA GLU A 138 -0.61 8.08 -11.07
C GLU A 138 0.60 9.02 -11.04
N PRO A 139 0.49 10.28 -10.59
CA PRO A 139 1.66 11.15 -10.51
C PRO A 139 2.72 10.64 -9.54
N PHE A 140 2.31 10.14 -8.38
CA PHE A 140 3.25 9.62 -7.37
C PHE A 140 3.98 8.37 -7.87
N TRP A 141 3.24 7.40 -8.39
CA TRP A 141 3.82 6.13 -8.82
C TRP A 141 4.75 6.30 -10.03
N SER A 142 4.40 7.22 -10.94
CA SER A 142 5.30 7.58 -12.03
C SER A 142 6.60 8.22 -11.52
N ALA A 143 6.51 9.06 -10.49
CA ALA A 143 7.68 9.70 -9.87
C ALA A 143 8.63 8.70 -9.20
N VAL A 144 8.11 7.58 -8.68
CA VAL A 144 8.94 6.49 -8.12
C VAL A 144 9.21 5.37 -9.13
N ARG A 145 9.06 5.68 -10.42
CA ARG A 145 9.49 4.87 -11.56
C ARG A 145 8.64 3.65 -11.89
N PHE A 146 7.38 3.65 -11.51
CA PHE A 146 6.41 2.71 -12.09
C PHE A 146 6.02 3.17 -13.48
N THR A 147 5.76 2.23 -14.36
CA THR A 147 5.31 2.47 -15.73
C THR A 147 3.88 1.99 -15.92
N ASN A 148 3.05 2.79 -16.56
CA ASN A 148 1.70 2.36 -16.94
C ASN A 148 1.81 1.21 -17.96
N SER A 149 1.23 0.06 -17.63
CA SER A 149 1.25 -1.13 -18.49
C SER A 149 0.34 -1.01 -19.72
N GLY A 150 -0.58 -0.05 -19.73
CA GLY A 150 -1.65 0.03 -20.71
C GLY A 150 -2.84 -0.88 -20.44
N GLU A 151 -2.74 -1.76 -19.45
CA GLU A 151 -3.81 -2.66 -19.03
C GLU A 151 -4.57 -2.10 -17.84
N LYS A 152 -5.86 -2.39 -17.77
CA LYS A 152 -6.70 -2.04 -16.62
C LYS A 152 -7.02 -3.28 -15.81
N SER A 153 -7.04 -3.13 -14.49
CA SER A 153 -7.45 -4.20 -13.61
C SER A 153 -8.93 -4.54 -13.82
N PRO A 154 -9.29 -5.83 -13.93
CA PRO A 154 -10.70 -6.23 -14.03
C PRO A 154 -11.48 -5.97 -12.74
N GLU A 155 -10.81 -5.71 -11.62
CA GLU A 155 -11.47 -5.49 -10.34
C GLU A 155 -11.97 -4.06 -10.13
N ASN A 156 -11.21 -3.05 -10.58
CA ASN A 156 -11.53 -1.66 -10.30
C ASN A 156 -11.46 -0.74 -11.53
N ASN A 157 -11.10 -1.30 -12.69
CA ASN A 157 -10.96 -0.58 -13.94
C ASN A 157 -9.92 0.56 -13.92
N LEU A 158 -8.96 0.50 -12.99
CA LEU A 158 -7.83 1.41 -12.94
C LEU A 158 -6.64 0.83 -13.70
N TYR A 159 -5.78 1.70 -14.23
CA TYR A 159 -4.57 1.24 -14.91
C TYR A 159 -3.63 0.51 -13.96
N ILE A 160 -3.05 -0.58 -14.46
CA ILE A 160 -2.01 -1.34 -13.78
C ILE A 160 -0.66 -0.69 -14.09
N TYR A 161 0.06 -0.34 -13.03
CA TYR A 161 1.41 0.17 -13.08
C TYR A 161 2.39 -0.92 -12.64
N GLU A 162 3.53 -0.97 -13.29
CA GLU A 162 4.52 -2.02 -13.10
C GLU A 162 5.91 -1.44 -12.86
N LYS A 163 6.71 -2.13 -12.07
CA LYS A 163 8.11 -1.79 -11.85
C LYS A 163 8.94 -3.06 -11.75
N TYR A 164 10.04 -3.09 -12.48
CA TYR A 164 11.07 -4.11 -12.31
C TYR A 164 12.07 -3.62 -11.26
N VAL A 165 12.39 -4.46 -10.27
CA VAL A 165 13.34 -4.15 -9.22
C VAL A 165 14.49 -5.13 -9.24
N ILE A 166 15.73 -4.61 -9.13
CA ILE A 166 16.93 -5.44 -9.10
C ILE A 166 17.12 -5.94 -7.67
N THR A 167 17.11 -7.25 -7.49
CA THR A 167 17.55 -7.86 -6.23
C THR A 167 19.07 -7.83 -6.22
N GLU A 168 19.65 -7.13 -5.25
CA GLU A 168 21.09 -7.25 -4.99
C GLU A 168 21.39 -8.66 -4.51
N ILE A 169 22.30 -9.34 -5.22
CA ILE A 169 22.80 -10.68 -4.86
C ILE A 169 23.83 -10.55 -3.75
#